data_523d0f1552970d42f2f6ace1c7955ccd
#
_entry.id   523d0f1552970d42f2f6ace1c7955ccd
#
_cell.length_a   1.000
_cell.length_b   1.000
_cell.length_c   1.000
_cell.angle_alpha   90.00
_cell.angle_beta   90.00
_cell.angle_gamma   90.00
#
_symmetry.space_group_name_H-M   'P 1'
#
loop_
_entity.id
_entity.type
_entity.pdbx_description
1 polymer ?
#
loop_
_entity_poly.entity_id
_entity_poly.type
_entity_poly.pdbx_seq_one_letter_code
_entity_poly.pdbx_strand_id
1 'polypeptide(L)'
;VTGVQTCALPISWSLRYPLVDGNGNFGSPGNDPAAAMRYTEARLAPIAMEMMRDIDEDTVNFSPNYDGRSQEPDVLPSRFPNLLVNGSAGIAVGMATNIPPHNLREIGEAVIYSLEHPDMASADLLTHLLTIVKGPDFPTRALIVGRGGIEDAYRTGRGSITMRAVVNIEEINKRTCLVITELPYQVNPDNLADRKSTRLNSSHLVI
;
A
#
# COMPACT_ATOMS: atom_id res chain seq x y z
N VAL A 1 5.33 -14.07 19.83
CA VAL A 1 5.59 -13.87 18.40
C VAL A 1 4.34 -13.26 17.81
N THR A 2 4.30 -11.97 17.82
CA THR A 2 3.28 -11.20 17.12
C THR A 2 3.65 -11.24 15.66
N GLY A 3 3.07 -12.17 14.91
CA GLY A 3 3.14 -12.13 13.47
C GLY A 3 2.58 -10.79 13.00
N VAL A 4 3.44 -9.92 12.53
CA VAL A 4 3.01 -8.87 11.61
C VAL A 4 2.50 -9.63 10.40
N GLN A 5 1.21 -9.88 10.37
CA GLN A 5 0.55 -10.38 9.19
C GLN A 5 0.56 -9.24 8.17
N THR A 6 1.70 -9.01 7.58
CA THR A 6 1.76 -8.35 6.29
C THR A 6 1.05 -9.29 5.34
N CYS A 7 -0.24 -9.08 5.19
CA CYS A 7 -1.01 -9.81 4.21
C CYS A 7 -0.47 -9.46 2.83
N ALA A 8 0.53 -10.20 2.37
CA ALA A 8 0.93 -10.25 0.96
C ALA A 8 -0.17 -10.98 0.18
N LEU A 9 -1.41 -10.55 0.38
CA LEU A 9 -2.54 -11.10 -0.37
C LEU A 9 -2.42 -10.61 -1.81
N PRO A 10 -2.82 -11.44 -2.80
CA PRO A 10 -2.85 -11.07 -4.21
C PRO A 10 -4.01 -10.09 -4.47
N ILE A 11 -4.01 -8.95 -3.77
CA ILE A 11 -5.13 -8.03 -3.69
C ILE A 11 -4.66 -6.67 -4.19
N SER A 12 -5.06 -6.32 -5.40
CA SER A 12 -4.66 -5.08 -6.08
C SER A 12 -5.15 -3.80 -5.40
N TRP A 13 -6.15 -3.86 -4.53
CA TRP A 13 -6.62 -2.71 -3.76
C TRP A 13 -5.91 -2.51 -2.41
N SER A 14 -5.17 -3.52 -1.94
CA SER A 14 -4.44 -3.48 -0.68
C SER A 14 -2.97 -3.11 -0.86
N LEU A 15 -2.33 -3.66 -1.90
CA LEU A 15 -0.93 -3.38 -2.23
C LEU A 15 -0.84 -2.64 -3.57
N ARG A 16 0.03 -1.64 -3.64
CA ARG A 16 0.27 -0.91 -4.89
C ARG A 16 0.92 -1.78 -5.96
N TYR A 17 1.86 -2.64 -5.53
CA TYR A 17 2.51 -3.65 -6.36
C TYR A 17 2.39 -5.01 -5.66
N PRO A 18 1.35 -5.81 -6.00
CA PRO A 18 1.16 -7.12 -5.38
C PRO A 18 2.35 -8.05 -5.58
N LEU A 19 2.78 -8.70 -4.51
CA LEU A 19 3.90 -9.64 -4.51
C LEU A 19 3.45 -11.10 -4.72
N VAL A 20 2.16 -11.35 -4.56
CA VAL A 20 1.53 -12.65 -4.79
C VAL A 20 0.52 -12.51 -5.92
N ASP A 21 0.61 -13.41 -6.90
CA ASP A 21 -0.36 -13.57 -7.97
C ASP A 21 -1.30 -14.71 -7.58
N GLY A 22 -2.58 -14.40 -7.41
CA GLY A 22 -3.59 -15.33 -6.93
C GLY A 22 -4.65 -15.63 -7.97
N ASN A 23 -5.14 -16.86 -7.96
CA ASN A 23 -6.27 -17.31 -8.75
C ASN A 23 -7.41 -17.77 -7.81
N GLY A 24 -8.60 -17.27 -8.03
CA GLY A 24 -9.75 -17.52 -7.18
C GLY A 24 -10.24 -16.29 -6.41
N ASN A 25 -11.13 -16.50 -5.46
CA ASN A 25 -11.73 -15.44 -4.65
C ASN A 25 -10.92 -15.19 -3.36
N PHE A 26 -10.23 -14.07 -3.27
CA PHE A 26 -9.47 -13.61 -2.10
C PHE A 26 -10.21 -12.53 -1.28
N GLY A 27 -11.51 -12.36 -1.50
CA GLY A 27 -12.35 -11.36 -0.85
C GLY A 27 -12.57 -10.11 -1.71
N SER A 28 -13.23 -9.12 -1.14
CA SER A 28 -13.47 -7.81 -1.76
C SER A 28 -13.00 -6.68 -0.85
N PRO A 29 -12.91 -5.43 -1.35
CA PRO A 29 -12.66 -4.26 -0.51
C PRO A 29 -13.76 -4.02 0.54
N GLY A 30 -14.93 -4.61 0.32
CA GLY A 30 -16.08 -4.60 1.22
C GLY A 30 -16.01 -5.65 2.31
N ASN A 31 -17.18 -6.20 2.66
CA ASN A 31 -17.32 -7.20 3.73
C ASN A 31 -17.32 -8.64 3.24
N ASP A 32 -17.10 -8.88 1.94
CA ASP A 32 -17.10 -10.23 1.40
C ASP A 32 -15.82 -10.98 1.84
N PRO A 33 -15.96 -12.12 2.52
CA PRO A 33 -14.81 -12.91 2.94
C PRO A 33 -14.16 -13.63 1.75
N ALA A 34 -12.89 -13.96 1.90
CA ALA A 34 -12.21 -14.83 0.96
C ALA A 34 -12.83 -16.24 0.96
N ALA A 35 -12.74 -16.93 -0.18
CA ALA A 35 -13.12 -18.32 -0.28
C ALA A 35 -12.22 -19.21 0.60
N ALA A 36 -12.66 -20.43 0.90
CA ALA A 36 -11.83 -21.39 1.60
C ALA A 36 -10.56 -21.69 0.78
N MET A 37 -9.42 -21.84 1.46
CA MET A 37 -8.10 -22.00 0.84
C MET A 37 -8.01 -23.12 -0.21
N ARG A 38 -8.84 -24.14 -0.11
CA ARG A 38 -8.90 -25.24 -1.10
C ARG A 38 -9.42 -24.82 -2.49
N TYR A 39 -10.00 -23.62 -2.61
CA TYR A 39 -10.52 -23.06 -3.86
C TYR A 39 -9.64 -21.96 -4.45
N THR A 40 -8.49 -21.68 -3.84
CA THR A 40 -7.60 -20.62 -4.27
C THR A 40 -6.20 -21.16 -4.52
N GLU A 41 -5.54 -20.59 -5.51
CA GLU A 41 -4.15 -20.85 -5.81
C GLU A 41 -3.34 -19.56 -5.67
N ALA A 42 -2.09 -19.67 -5.26
CA ALA A 42 -1.21 -18.53 -5.11
C ALA A 42 0.20 -18.87 -5.63
N ARG A 43 0.81 -17.93 -6.32
CA ARG A 43 2.21 -17.99 -6.78
C ARG A 43 2.87 -16.64 -6.58
N LEU A 44 4.20 -16.63 -6.63
CA LEU A 44 4.95 -15.38 -6.57
C LEU A 44 4.70 -14.57 -7.85
N ALA A 45 4.41 -13.28 -7.67
CA ALA A 45 4.37 -12.36 -8.79
C ALA A 45 5.79 -12.10 -9.34
N PRO A 46 5.95 -11.74 -10.62
CA PRO A 46 7.26 -11.46 -11.20
C PRO A 46 8.10 -10.44 -10.41
N ILE A 47 7.47 -9.41 -9.87
CA ILE A 47 8.15 -8.40 -9.04
C ILE A 47 8.68 -8.98 -7.72
N ALA A 48 8.01 -10.00 -7.16
CA ALA A 48 8.47 -10.66 -5.95
C ALA A 48 9.76 -11.46 -6.18
N MET A 49 9.98 -11.97 -7.39
CA MET A 49 11.22 -12.65 -7.76
C MET A 49 12.43 -11.70 -7.71
N GLU A 50 12.23 -10.42 -8.01
CA GLU A 50 13.29 -9.41 -7.89
C GLU A 50 13.68 -9.11 -6.44
N MET A 51 12.80 -9.40 -5.49
CA MET A 51 13.13 -9.28 -4.06
C MET A 51 14.03 -10.42 -3.56
N MET A 52 13.96 -11.58 -4.20
CA MET A 52 14.73 -12.77 -3.82
C MET A 52 15.96 -12.97 -4.72
N ARG A 53 16.10 -12.19 -5.75
CA ARG A 53 17.24 -12.27 -6.64
C ARG A 53 18.53 -12.06 -5.86
N ASP A 54 19.56 -12.80 -6.19
CA ASP A 54 20.87 -12.79 -5.54
C ASP A 54 20.86 -13.33 -4.08
N ILE A 55 19.81 -14.05 -3.65
CA ILE A 55 19.72 -14.65 -2.31
C ILE A 55 20.77 -15.74 -2.08
N ASP A 56 21.18 -16.43 -3.14
CA ASP A 56 22.17 -17.51 -3.11
C ASP A 56 23.62 -16.99 -3.22
N GLU A 57 23.81 -15.67 -3.29
CA GLU A 57 25.11 -15.02 -3.50
C GLU A 57 25.71 -14.42 -2.20
N ASP A 58 25.38 -15.00 -1.05
CA ASP A 58 25.86 -14.55 0.28
C ASP A 58 25.58 -13.06 0.57
N THR A 59 24.42 -12.59 0.10
CA THR A 59 24.00 -11.19 0.27
C THR A 59 23.26 -10.92 1.58
N VAL A 60 22.79 -11.97 2.25
CA VAL A 60 21.99 -11.90 3.50
C VAL A 60 22.37 -13.02 4.45
N ASN A 61 22.17 -12.79 5.74
CA ASN A 61 22.37 -13.83 6.74
C ASN A 61 21.18 -14.79 6.80
N PHE A 62 21.46 -16.02 7.21
CA PHE A 62 20.47 -17.07 7.40
C PHE A 62 20.47 -17.54 8.85
N SER A 63 19.28 -17.76 9.38
CA SER A 63 19.04 -18.33 10.72
C SER A 63 18.29 -19.65 10.62
N PRO A 64 18.44 -20.57 11.61
CA PRO A 64 17.61 -21.76 11.68
C PRO A 64 16.13 -21.39 11.77
N ASN A 65 15.29 -22.13 11.06
CA ASN A 65 13.84 -22.00 11.19
C ASN A 65 13.35 -22.50 12.57
N TYR A 66 12.04 -22.40 12.84
CA TYR A 66 11.44 -22.73 14.14
C TYR A 66 11.75 -24.15 14.66
N ASP A 67 11.98 -25.14 13.79
CA ASP A 67 12.30 -26.52 14.15
C ASP A 67 13.78 -26.89 13.95
N GLY A 68 14.61 -25.96 13.49
CA GLY A 68 16.05 -26.13 13.27
C GLY A 68 16.43 -27.05 12.12
N ARG A 69 15.48 -27.50 11.31
CA ARG A 69 15.72 -28.44 10.20
C ARG A 69 16.12 -27.76 8.89
N SER A 70 15.78 -26.50 8.75
CA SER A 70 16.09 -25.68 7.59
C SER A 70 16.59 -24.33 8.03
N GLN A 71 17.20 -23.60 7.11
CA GLN A 71 17.59 -22.20 7.32
C GLN A 71 16.64 -21.28 6.57
N GLU A 72 16.38 -20.13 7.12
CA GLU A 72 15.60 -19.05 6.50
C GLU A 72 16.41 -17.76 6.49
N PRO A 73 16.25 -16.91 5.47
CA PRO A 73 16.95 -15.64 5.42
C PRO A 73 16.39 -14.68 6.48
N ASP A 74 17.28 -13.99 7.19
CA ASP A 74 16.88 -12.98 8.17
C ASP A 74 16.16 -11.80 7.52
N VAL A 75 16.57 -11.43 6.29
CA VAL A 75 15.96 -10.42 5.44
C VAL A 75 16.07 -10.83 3.97
N LEU A 76 15.23 -10.27 3.11
CA LEU A 76 15.37 -10.49 1.67
C LEU A 76 16.37 -9.48 1.07
N PRO A 77 17.13 -9.84 0.01
CA PRO A 77 18.08 -8.95 -0.66
C PRO A 77 17.44 -7.68 -1.22
N SER A 78 16.22 -7.80 -1.71
CA SER A 78 15.34 -6.73 -2.19
C SER A 78 16.01 -5.70 -3.12
N ARG A 79 15.99 -5.94 -4.41
CA ARG A 79 16.56 -5.04 -5.43
C ARG A 79 15.87 -3.68 -5.56
N PHE A 80 14.68 -3.55 -5.01
CA PHE A 80 13.94 -2.29 -4.98
C PHE A 80 13.45 -2.00 -3.55
N PRO A 81 13.28 -0.74 -3.16
CA PRO A 81 12.91 -0.35 -1.80
C PRO A 81 11.42 -0.63 -1.54
N ASN A 82 11.06 -1.92 -1.34
CA ASN A 82 9.69 -2.36 -1.17
C ASN A 82 8.95 -1.66 -0.03
N LEU A 83 9.66 -1.30 1.04
CA LEU A 83 9.08 -0.56 2.16
C LEU A 83 8.47 0.79 1.73
N LEU A 84 9.11 1.50 0.80
CA LEU A 84 8.60 2.77 0.27
C LEU A 84 7.57 2.55 -0.84
N VAL A 85 7.77 1.53 -1.66
CA VAL A 85 6.93 1.27 -2.84
C VAL A 85 5.56 0.73 -2.44
N ASN A 86 5.50 -0.26 -1.56
CA ASN A 86 4.24 -0.83 -1.07
C ASN A 86 3.77 -0.24 0.26
N GLY A 87 4.64 0.48 0.95
CA GLY A 87 4.35 0.97 2.29
C GLY A 87 4.33 -0.14 3.34
N SER A 88 4.00 0.25 4.55
CA SER A 88 3.82 -0.68 5.67
C SER A 88 2.86 -0.08 6.70
N ALA A 89 1.96 -0.87 7.22
CA ALA A 89 1.10 -0.50 8.34
C ALA A 89 1.21 -1.59 9.41
N GLY A 90 1.47 -1.18 10.64
CA GLY A 90 1.61 -2.12 11.74
C GLY A 90 1.50 -1.46 13.09
N ILE A 91 1.03 -2.24 14.07
CA ILE A 91 0.91 -1.82 15.47
C ILE A 91 1.77 -2.76 16.30
N ALA A 92 2.77 -2.21 16.95
CA ALA A 92 3.60 -2.92 17.90
C ALA A 92 3.39 -2.37 19.31
N VAL A 93 3.95 -3.05 20.31
CA VAL A 93 3.89 -2.56 21.68
C VAL A 93 4.73 -1.29 21.80
N GLY A 94 4.07 -0.19 22.16
CA GLY A 94 4.72 1.12 22.35
C GLY A 94 4.93 1.95 21.08
N MET A 95 4.70 1.42 19.88
CA MET A 95 4.84 2.18 18.64
C MET A 95 3.94 1.65 17.51
N ALA A 96 3.59 2.51 16.58
CA ALA A 96 2.87 2.14 15.38
C ALA A 96 3.56 2.77 14.17
N THR A 97 3.47 2.10 13.01
CA THR A 97 3.93 2.62 11.73
C THR A 97 2.79 2.62 10.73
N ASN A 98 2.76 3.63 9.87
CA ASN A 98 1.83 3.71 8.75
C ASN A 98 2.51 4.46 7.60
N ILE A 99 3.30 3.73 6.83
CA ILE A 99 4.02 4.27 5.67
C ILE A 99 3.14 4.05 4.44
N PRO A 100 2.75 5.10 3.72
CA PRO A 100 1.95 4.97 2.52
C PRO A 100 2.76 4.38 1.36
N PRO A 101 2.10 3.75 0.38
CA PRO A 101 2.74 3.29 -0.85
C PRO A 101 3.11 4.47 -1.77
N HIS A 102 4.13 4.26 -2.61
CA HIS A 102 4.63 5.25 -3.56
C HIS A 102 4.83 4.68 -4.95
N ASN A 103 4.94 5.56 -5.94
CA ASN A 103 5.23 5.17 -7.32
C ASN A 103 6.67 4.67 -7.46
N LEU A 104 6.84 3.45 -8.01
CA LEU A 104 8.15 2.82 -8.17
C LEU A 104 9.12 3.66 -9.02
N ARG A 105 8.61 4.34 -10.06
CA ARG A 105 9.46 5.18 -10.91
C ARG A 105 9.98 6.40 -10.14
N GLU A 106 9.10 7.11 -9.43
CA GLU A 106 9.47 8.27 -8.62
C GLU A 106 10.49 7.88 -7.53
N ILE A 107 10.27 6.74 -6.86
CA ILE A 107 11.22 6.23 -5.87
C ILE A 107 12.56 5.84 -6.52
N GLY A 108 12.52 5.19 -7.69
CA GLY A 108 13.74 4.86 -8.44
C GLY A 108 14.54 6.09 -8.84
N GLU A 109 13.90 7.13 -9.35
CA GLU A 109 14.53 8.41 -9.68
C GLU A 109 15.11 9.09 -8.42
N ALA A 110 14.40 9.03 -7.30
CA ALA A 110 14.86 9.57 -6.02
C ALA A 110 16.10 8.83 -5.49
N VAL A 111 16.16 7.51 -5.61
CA VAL A 111 17.32 6.70 -5.23
C VAL A 111 18.53 7.03 -6.12
N ILE A 112 18.34 7.08 -7.44
CA ILE A 112 19.42 7.45 -8.38
C ILE A 112 19.97 8.84 -8.04
N TYR A 113 19.10 9.82 -7.86
CA TYR A 113 19.51 11.17 -7.50
C TYR A 113 20.31 11.21 -6.19
N SER A 114 19.87 10.45 -5.18
CA SER A 114 20.58 10.39 -3.88
C SER A 114 21.97 9.75 -4.01
N LEU A 115 22.14 8.75 -4.87
CA LEU A 115 23.43 8.10 -5.13
C LEU A 115 24.40 8.99 -5.93
N GLU A 116 23.87 9.83 -6.82
CA GLU A 116 24.66 10.78 -7.61
C GLU A 116 25.12 11.99 -6.79
N HIS A 117 24.47 12.25 -5.65
CA HIS A 117 24.77 13.42 -4.80
C HIS A 117 25.03 13.01 -3.33
N PRO A 118 26.02 12.16 -3.05
CA PRO A 118 26.26 11.61 -1.70
C PRO A 118 26.66 12.68 -0.67
N ASP A 119 27.29 13.76 -1.10
CA ASP A 119 27.81 14.84 -0.22
C ASP A 119 26.80 15.97 -0.01
N MET A 120 25.59 15.87 -0.59
CA MET A 120 24.58 16.91 -0.44
C MET A 120 24.05 16.97 1.01
N ALA A 121 23.85 18.17 1.53
CA ALA A 121 23.25 18.36 2.85
C ALA A 121 21.82 17.77 2.89
N SER A 122 21.47 17.07 3.97
CA SER A 122 20.19 16.36 4.09
C SER A 122 18.95 17.26 3.86
N ALA A 123 19.02 18.53 4.24
CA ALA A 123 17.91 19.47 4.04
C ALA A 123 17.71 19.85 2.57
N ASP A 124 18.81 20.03 1.83
CA ASP A 124 18.78 20.36 0.40
C ASP A 124 18.37 19.13 -0.41
N LEU A 125 18.91 17.96 -0.06
CA LEU A 125 18.55 16.67 -0.64
C LEU A 125 17.05 16.42 -0.48
N LEU A 126 16.51 16.55 0.73
CA LEU A 126 15.08 16.38 0.99
C LEU A 126 14.23 17.35 0.15
N THR A 127 14.65 18.60 0.06
CA THR A 127 13.93 19.60 -0.72
C THR A 127 13.87 19.22 -2.20
N HIS A 128 14.96 18.67 -2.75
CA HIS A 128 14.98 18.19 -4.12
C HIS A 128 14.14 16.92 -4.29
N LEU A 129 14.26 15.95 -3.38
CA LEU A 129 13.49 14.71 -3.42
C LEU A 129 11.98 14.95 -3.38
N LEU A 130 11.49 15.98 -2.70
CA LEU A 130 10.09 16.42 -2.71
C LEU A 130 9.61 16.92 -4.08
N THR A 131 10.50 17.23 -4.99
CA THR A 131 10.14 17.57 -6.39
C THR A 131 9.98 16.31 -7.25
N ILE A 132 10.69 15.24 -6.93
CA ILE A 132 10.64 13.97 -7.63
C ILE A 132 9.45 13.14 -7.08
N VAL A 133 9.45 12.86 -5.78
CA VAL A 133 8.39 12.12 -5.09
C VAL A 133 7.31 13.11 -4.65
N LYS A 134 6.28 13.23 -5.47
CA LYS A 134 5.22 14.24 -5.27
C LYS A 134 4.26 13.91 -4.13
N GLY A 135 4.20 12.64 -3.74
CA GLY A 135 3.34 12.14 -2.68
C GLY A 135 3.06 10.64 -2.80
N PRO A 136 2.23 10.10 -1.90
CA PRO A 136 1.77 8.72 -1.96
C PRO A 136 1.04 8.37 -3.26
N ASP A 137 1.20 7.12 -3.70
CA ASP A 137 0.51 6.54 -4.86
C ASP A 137 -0.37 5.37 -4.38
N PHE A 138 -1.61 5.68 -4.04
CA PHE A 138 -2.54 4.69 -3.48
C PHE A 138 -3.17 3.80 -4.57
N PRO A 139 -3.30 2.47 -4.34
CA PRO A 139 -3.88 1.55 -5.30
C PRO A 139 -5.37 1.83 -5.60
N THR A 140 -6.09 2.39 -4.65
CA THR A 140 -7.51 2.76 -4.80
C THR A 140 -7.73 4.13 -5.43
N ARG A 141 -6.63 4.81 -5.85
CA ARG A 141 -6.64 6.17 -6.41
C ARG A 141 -7.18 7.20 -5.42
N ALA A 142 -8.31 7.87 -5.72
CA ALA A 142 -8.88 8.98 -4.95
C ALA A 142 -8.02 10.26 -4.99
N LEU A 143 -8.57 11.36 -4.49
CA LEU A 143 -7.92 12.66 -4.50
C LEU A 143 -7.22 12.94 -3.16
N ILE A 144 -5.96 13.33 -3.20
CA ILE A 144 -5.27 13.89 -2.03
C ILE A 144 -5.56 15.39 -1.97
N VAL A 145 -6.01 15.85 -0.80
CA VAL A 145 -6.41 17.25 -0.58
C VAL A 145 -5.33 17.98 0.19
N GLY A 146 -4.60 18.85 -0.50
CA GLY A 146 -3.49 19.62 0.06
C GLY A 146 -2.16 18.84 0.10
N ARG A 147 -1.05 19.58 0.19
CA ARG A 147 0.31 19.00 0.21
C ARG A 147 0.99 19.11 1.57
N GLY A 148 0.52 19.98 2.46
CA GLY A 148 1.17 20.23 3.76
C GLY A 148 1.39 18.97 4.57
N GLY A 149 0.37 18.09 4.67
CA GLY A 149 0.52 16.84 5.41
C GLY A 149 1.53 15.86 4.80
N ILE A 150 1.74 15.88 3.47
CA ILE A 150 2.77 15.09 2.79
C ILE A 150 4.16 15.66 3.14
N GLU A 151 4.32 16.97 3.03
CA GLU A 151 5.59 17.64 3.35
C GLU A 151 5.98 17.44 4.82
N ASP A 152 5.01 17.57 5.73
CA ASP A 152 5.24 17.30 7.15
C ASP A 152 5.65 15.84 7.39
N ALA A 153 4.96 14.88 6.75
CA ALA A 153 5.28 13.46 6.88
C ALA A 153 6.72 13.17 6.42
N TYR A 154 7.15 13.73 5.29
CA TYR A 154 8.48 13.48 4.74
C TYR A 154 9.59 14.22 5.48
N ARG A 155 9.31 15.39 6.06
CA ARG A 155 10.28 16.14 6.85
C ARG A 155 10.45 15.66 8.27
N THR A 156 9.36 15.28 8.92
CA THR A 156 9.33 14.98 10.36
C THR A 156 9.06 13.52 10.69
N GLY A 157 8.67 12.72 9.69
CA GLY A 157 8.16 11.35 9.89
C GLY A 157 6.72 11.31 10.41
N ARG A 158 6.04 12.46 10.53
CA ARG A 158 4.65 12.54 10.98
C ARG A 158 3.89 13.55 10.15
N GLY A 159 2.73 13.13 9.59
CA GLY A 159 1.87 14.00 8.81
C GLY A 159 0.48 13.41 8.67
N SER A 160 -0.50 14.27 8.40
CA SER A 160 -1.88 13.86 8.14
C SER A 160 -2.21 14.09 6.68
N ILE A 161 -2.46 13.01 5.94
CA ILE A 161 -2.80 13.05 4.52
C ILE A 161 -4.32 12.92 4.40
N THR A 162 -4.96 14.01 3.97
CA THR A 162 -6.41 14.01 3.76
C THR A 162 -6.74 13.49 2.37
N MET A 163 -7.63 12.51 2.30
CA MET A 163 -8.10 11.92 1.04
C MET A 163 -9.59 12.15 0.85
N ARG A 164 -10.00 12.29 -0.40
CA ARG A 164 -11.40 12.48 -0.82
C ARG A 164 -11.74 11.49 -1.93
N ALA A 165 -12.89 10.82 -1.80
CA ALA A 165 -13.46 9.99 -2.85
C ALA A 165 -13.80 10.82 -4.11
N VAL A 166 -13.78 10.17 -5.26
CA VAL A 166 -14.35 10.72 -6.50
C VAL A 166 -15.80 10.29 -6.59
N VAL A 167 -16.69 11.27 -6.63
CA VAL A 167 -18.14 11.05 -6.58
C VAL A 167 -18.79 11.77 -7.75
N ASN A 168 -19.58 11.04 -8.53
CA ASN A 168 -20.39 11.57 -9.63
C ASN A 168 -21.88 11.47 -9.28
N ILE A 169 -22.67 12.36 -9.84
CA ILE A 169 -24.14 12.28 -9.76
C ILE A 169 -24.63 11.72 -11.09
N GLU A 170 -25.26 10.57 -11.06
CA GLU A 170 -25.76 9.87 -12.25
C GLU A 170 -27.22 9.45 -12.05
N GLU A 171 -27.96 9.32 -13.16
CA GLU A 171 -29.30 8.80 -13.14
C GLU A 171 -29.27 7.30 -13.49
N ILE A 172 -29.60 6.45 -12.53
CA ILE A 172 -29.67 4.98 -12.70
C ILE A 172 -31.10 4.55 -12.44
N ASN A 173 -31.72 3.88 -13.41
CA ASN A 173 -33.11 3.42 -13.33
C ASN A 173 -34.11 4.54 -12.95
N LYS A 174 -33.96 5.73 -13.52
CA LYS A 174 -34.77 6.93 -13.24
C LYS A 174 -34.67 7.42 -11.78
N ARG A 175 -33.58 7.14 -11.11
CA ARG A 175 -33.28 7.64 -9.77
C ARG A 175 -31.93 8.34 -9.78
N THR A 176 -31.84 9.48 -9.15
CA THR A 176 -30.57 10.18 -8.94
C THR A 176 -29.75 9.42 -7.93
N CYS A 177 -28.56 8.99 -8.33
CA CYS A 177 -27.64 8.22 -7.52
C CYS A 177 -26.30 8.95 -7.37
N LEU A 178 -25.66 8.78 -6.22
CA LEU A 178 -24.26 9.15 -6.02
C LEU A 178 -23.40 7.95 -6.36
N VAL A 179 -22.64 8.05 -7.45
CA VAL A 179 -21.73 6.98 -7.91
C VAL A 179 -20.33 7.32 -7.44
N ILE A 180 -19.78 6.45 -6.60
CA ILE A 180 -18.40 6.58 -6.10
C ILE A 180 -17.53 5.67 -6.95
N THR A 181 -16.64 6.28 -7.74
CA THR A 181 -15.72 5.58 -8.65
C THR A 181 -14.35 5.32 -8.04
N GLU A 182 -13.95 6.13 -7.06
CA GLU A 182 -12.68 5.98 -6.36
C GLU A 182 -12.87 6.25 -4.87
N LEU A 183 -12.26 5.40 -4.03
CA LEU A 183 -12.35 5.49 -2.57
C LEU A 183 -11.00 5.80 -1.95
N PRO A 184 -10.95 6.55 -0.83
CA PRO A 184 -9.75 6.66 -0.05
C PRO A 184 -9.21 5.28 0.36
N TYR A 185 -7.88 5.18 0.38
CA TYR A 185 -7.19 3.94 0.74
C TYR A 185 -7.60 3.43 2.12
N GLN A 186 -7.79 2.12 2.25
CA GLN A 186 -8.24 1.43 3.46
C GLN A 186 -9.66 1.79 3.95
N VAL A 187 -10.47 2.46 3.14
CA VAL A 187 -11.86 2.71 3.45
C VAL A 187 -12.72 1.57 2.94
N ASN A 188 -13.47 0.93 3.84
CA ASN A 188 -14.43 -0.11 3.48
C ASN A 188 -15.68 0.53 2.87
N PRO A 189 -16.07 0.15 1.63
CA PRO A 189 -17.21 0.73 0.92
C PRO A 189 -18.55 0.44 1.61
N ASP A 190 -18.77 -0.75 2.14
CA ASP A 190 -20.03 -1.13 2.79
C ASP A 190 -20.27 -0.33 4.06
N ASN A 191 -19.22 -0.19 4.87
CA ASN A 191 -19.28 0.63 6.08
C ASN A 191 -19.52 2.12 5.75
N LEU A 192 -19.02 2.60 4.60
CA LEU A 192 -19.28 3.95 4.14
C LEU A 192 -20.74 4.11 3.70
N ALA A 193 -21.28 3.14 2.97
CA ALA A 193 -22.68 3.11 2.55
C ALA A 193 -23.62 3.10 3.76
N ASP A 194 -23.39 2.25 4.74
CA ASP A 194 -24.20 2.13 5.96
C ASP A 194 -24.21 3.44 6.77
N ARG A 195 -23.06 4.06 6.95
CA ARG A 195 -22.97 5.34 7.69
C ARG A 195 -23.71 6.46 7.00
N LYS A 196 -23.83 6.45 5.68
CA LYS A 196 -24.53 7.46 4.89
C LYS A 196 -26.02 7.16 4.76
N SER A 197 -26.43 5.90 4.63
CA SER A 197 -27.85 5.50 4.56
C SER A 197 -28.60 5.86 5.84
N THR A 198 -27.94 5.81 7.00
CA THR A 198 -28.51 6.20 8.29
C THR A 198 -28.74 7.72 8.40
N ARG A 199 -28.04 8.55 7.59
CA ARG A 199 -28.16 10.03 7.62
C ARG A 199 -28.97 10.62 6.47
N LEU A 200 -29.19 9.89 5.40
CA LEU A 200 -29.83 10.38 4.17
C LEU A 200 -30.99 9.45 3.79
N ASN A 201 -32.16 9.73 4.35
CA ASN A 201 -33.40 8.97 4.13
C ASN A 201 -33.94 9.01 2.68
N SER A 202 -33.19 9.45 1.67
CA SER A 202 -33.73 9.62 0.31
C SER A 202 -32.76 9.51 -0.88
N SER A 203 -31.48 9.21 -0.70
CA SER A 203 -30.56 9.05 -1.83
C SER A 203 -29.88 7.69 -1.83
N HIS A 204 -30.00 6.98 -2.96
CA HIS A 204 -29.32 5.69 -3.15
C HIS A 204 -27.82 5.92 -3.43
N LEU A 205 -26.98 5.27 -2.65
CA LEU A 205 -25.55 5.19 -2.88
C LEU A 205 -25.28 3.93 -3.72
N VAL A 206 -24.61 4.08 -4.85
CA VAL A 206 -24.08 2.98 -5.67
C VAL A 206 -22.56 3.06 -5.62
N ILE A 207 -21.92 1.95 -5.26
CA ILE A 207 -20.47 1.82 -5.18
C ILE A 207 -20.00 0.81 -6.21
#